data_90dd789bfbe8c04f6da308a265462c81
#
_entry.id   90dd789bfbe8c04f6da308a265462c81
#
_cell.length_a   1.000
_cell.length_b   1.000
_cell.length_c   1.000
_cell.angle_alpha   90.00
_cell.angle_beta   90.00
_cell.angle_gamma   90.00
#
_symmetry.space_group_name_H-M   'P 1'
#
loop_
_entity.id
_entity.type
_entity.pdbx_description
1 polymer ?
#
loop_
_entity_poly.entity_id
_entity_poly.type
_entity_poly.pdbx_seq_one_letter_code
_entity_poly.pdbx_strand_id
1 'polypeptide(L)'
;MEKRHNYAAAGFLLLGIGAAGRAFLGVPEGVTMAELSLTVLLVIGALLLTRQGLAALVCGLAATALELVLCGSWVQASGAFAAAAPFLRLADLWLLLGLVWGSLPAARRAVDNLKYTRSTRMMLVACGVLLAAHTVLRIASLAAPANVPLGKASSGSFVVFSVLLLWYTVLMVKAYNVQRTKH
;
A
#
# COMPACT_ATOMS: atom_id res chain seq x y z
N MET A 1 -15.98 -7.72 -26.14
CA MET A 1 -15.14 -8.34 -25.05
C MET A 1 -13.76 -7.68 -24.94
N GLU A 2 -13.13 -7.32 -26.02
CA GLU A 2 -11.77 -6.73 -26.12
C GLU A 2 -11.53 -5.50 -25.23
N LYS A 3 -12.43 -4.51 -25.21
CA LYS A 3 -12.30 -3.30 -24.37
C LYS A 3 -12.20 -3.61 -22.85
N ARG A 4 -12.82 -4.70 -22.37
CA ARG A 4 -12.84 -5.03 -20.93
C ARG A 4 -11.52 -5.58 -20.43
N HIS A 5 -10.77 -6.31 -21.26
CA HIS A 5 -9.46 -6.87 -20.88
C HIS A 5 -8.39 -5.79 -20.81
N ASN A 6 -8.47 -4.78 -21.68
CA ASN A 6 -7.55 -3.64 -21.66
C ASN A 6 -7.65 -2.84 -20.35
N TYR A 7 -8.85 -2.66 -19.79
CA TYR A 7 -9.01 -1.98 -18.50
C TYR A 7 -8.41 -2.77 -17.33
N ALA A 8 -8.56 -4.11 -17.32
CA ALA A 8 -7.96 -4.92 -16.26
C ALA A 8 -6.42 -4.89 -16.33
N ALA A 9 -5.84 -4.97 -17.52
CA ALA A 9 -4.40 -4.82 -17.70
C ALA A 9 -3.91 -3.44 -17.21
N ALA A 10 -4.58 -2.36 -17.61
CA ALA A 10 -4.25 -1.02 -17.12
C ALA A 10 -4.36 -0.92 -15.59
N GLY A 11 -5.37 -1.54 -15.00
CA GLY A 11 -5.53 -1.60 -13.54
C GLY A 11 -4.33 -2.24 -12.84
N PHE A 12 -3.85 -3.39 -13.31
CA PHE A 12 -2.66 -4.04 -12.75
C PHE A 12 -1.39 -3.22 -12.93
N LEU A 13 -1.24 -2.54 -14.07
CA LEU A 13 -0.10 -1.66 -14.32
C LEU A 13 -0.08 -0.48 -13.34
N LEU A 14 -1.21 0.20 -13.15
CA LEU A 14 -1.33 1.33 -12.22
C LEU A 14 -1.08 0.90 -10.78
N LEU A 15 -1.60 -0.27 -10.35
CA LEU A 15 -1.29 -0.83 -9.04
C LEU A 15 0.21 -1.11 -8.88
N GLY A 16 0.86 -1.65 -9.90
CA GLY A 16 2.31 -1.89 -9.89
C GLY A 16 3.11 -0.59 -9.78
N ILE A 17 2.81 0.41 -10.61
CA ILE A 17 3.52 1.71 -10.59
C ILE A 17 3.30 2.42 -9.25
N GLY A 18 2.05 2.50 -8.76
CA GLY A 18 1.73 3.13 -7.50
C GLY A 18 2.46 2.48 -6.32
N ALA A 19 2.49 1.15 -6.26
CA ALA A 19 3.18 0.42 -5.20
C ALA A 19 4.70 0.58 -5.28
N ALA A 20 5.29 0.52 -6.47
CA ALA A 20 6.72 0.78 -6.66
C ALA A 20 7.10 2.19 -6.21
N GLY A 21 6.35 3.20 -6.65
CA GLY A 21 6.58 4.58 -6.24
C GLY A 21 6.49 4.76 -4.72
N ARG A 22 5.49 4.16 -4.07
CA ARG A 22 5.35 4.16 -2.60
C ARG A 22 6.52 3.48 -1.90
N ALA A 23 7.07 2.41 -2.47
CA ALA A 23 8.23 1.73 -1.90
C ALA A 23 9.50 2.60 -1.91
N PHE A 24 9.66 3.44 -2.93
CA PHE A 24 10.85 4.30 -3.07
C PHE A 24 10.70 5.68 -2.43
N LEU A 25 9.48 6.25 -2.45
CA LEU A 25 9.22 7.62 -2.00
C LEU A 25 8.54 7.67 -0.63
N GLY A 26 8.16 6.51 -0.07
CA GLY A 26 7.52 6.44 1.23
C GLY A 26 8.43 6.93 2.36
N VAL A 27 7.88 7.74 3.26
CA VAL A 27 8.57 8.29 4.43
C VAL A 27 7.89 7.74 5.70
N PRO A 28 8.66 7.28 6.70
CA PRO A 28 8.07 6.67 7.91
C PRO A 28 7.31 7.68 8.79
N GLU A 29 7.65 8.95 8.73
CA GLU A 29 7.19 9.97 9.70
C GLU A 29 6.07 10.88 9.19
N GLY A 30 5.77 10.87 7.90
CA GLY A 30 4.77 11.75 7.33
C GLY A 30 4.21 11.25 6.01
N VAL A 31 3.38 12.07 5.38
CA VAL A 31 2.85 11.84 4.03
C VAL A 31 3.27 13.02 3.14
N THR A 32 3.85 12.70 2.01
CA THR A 32 4.25 13.68 1.00
C THR A 32 3.19 13.79 -0.09
N MET A 33 3.17 14.91 -0.82
CA MET A 33 2.30 15.06 -2.01
C MET A 33 2.61 14.01 -3.09
N ALA A 34 3.86 13.54 -3.16
CA ALA A 34 4.24 12.45 -4.05
C ALA A 34 3.56 11.14 -3.63
N GLU A 35 3.56 10.80 -2.34
CA GLU A 35 2.87 9.61 -1.82
C GLU A 35 1.37 9.68 -2.08
N LEU A 36 0.73 10.81 -1.82
CA LEU A 36 -0.69 11.03 -2.12
C LEU A 36 -0.99 10.78 -3.61
N SER A 37 -0.18 11.32 -4.51
CA SER A 37 -0.36 11.10 -5.96
C SER A 37 -0.25 9.62 -6.33
N LEU A 38 0.66 8.89 -5.70
CA LEU A 38 0.83 7.44 -5.91
C LEU A 38 -0.33 6.63 -5.34
N THR A 39 -0.91 7.05 -4.22
CA THR A 39 -2.11 6.43 -3.66
C THR A 39 -3.31 6.65 -4.58
N VAL A 40 -3.45 7.83 -5.19
CA VAL A 40 -4.47 8.08 -6.22
C VAL A 40 -4.30 7.13 -7.40
N LEU A 41 -3.07 6.87 -7.88
CA LEU A 41 -2.83 5.86 -8.92
C LEU A 41 -3.26 4.45 -8.49
N LEU A 42 -2.98 4.07 -7.23
CA LEU A 42 -3.44 2.80 -6.68
C LEU A 42 -4.97 2.71 -6.66
N VAL A 43 -5.66 3.79 -6.28
CA VAL A 43 -7.13 3.86 -6.27
C VAL A 43 -7.69 3.74 -7.67
N ILE A 44 -7.13 4.43 -8.66
CA ILE A 44 -7.55 4.32 -10.07
C ILE A 44 -7.34 2.87 -10.55
N GLY A 45 -6.19 2.25 -10.23
CA GLY A 45 -5.94 0.86 -10.54
C GLY A 45 -6.97 -0.09 -9.90
N ALA A 46 -7.30 0.13 -8.63
CA ALA A 46 -8.33 -0.64 -7.92
C ALA A 46 -9.74 -0.40 -8.53
N LEU A 47 -10.05 0.82 -8.96
CA LEU A 47 -11.30 1.17 -9.63
C LEU A 47 -11.48 0.39 -10.94
N LEU A 48 -10.42 0.26 -11.73
CA LEU A 48 -10.45 -0.52 -12.97
C LEU A 48 -10.66 -2.03 -12.72
N LEU A 49 -10.39 -2.48 -11.49
CA LEU A 49 -10.56 -3.86 -11.03
C LEU A 49 -11.79 -4.06 -10.14
N THR A 50 -12.69 -3.08 -9.99
CA THR A 50 -13.80 -3.06 -9.00
C THR A 50 -14.72 -4.27 -9.04
N ARG A 51 -14.96 -4.86 -10.20
CA ARG A 51 -15.76 -6.09 -10.32
C ARG A 51 -15.15 -7.30 -9.59
N GLN A 52 -13.89 -7.19 -9.19
CA GLN A 52 -13.11 -8.27 -8.60
C GLN A 52 -12.67 -7.99 -7.15
N GLY A 53 -12.84 -6.75 -6.66
CA GLY A 53 -12.38 -6.37 -5.32
C GLY A 53 -12.86 -4.99 -4.85
N LEU A 54 -14.12 -4.87 -4.42
CA LEU A 54 -14.65 -3.63 -3.83
C LEU A 54 -13.86 -3.19 -2.59
N ALA A 55 -13.34 -4.15 -1.81
CA ALA A 55 -12.56 -3.87 -0.61
C ALA A 55 -11.29 -3.05 -0.91
N ALA A 56 -10.59 -3.34 -2.02
CA ALA A 56 -9.42 -2.56 -2.43
C ALA A 56 -9.78 -1.10 -2.69
N LEU A 57 -10.90 -0.84 -3.36
CA LEU A 57 -11.36 0.51 -3.64
C LEU A 57 -11.72 1.27 -2.36
N VAL A 58 -12.47 0.64 -1.45
CA VAL A 58 -12.87 1.28 -0.19
C VAL A 58 -11.65 1.63 0.66
N CYS A 59 -10.71 0.68 0.83
CA CYS A 59 -9.46 0.95 1.56
C CYS A 59 -8.62 2.04 0.90
N GLY A 60 -8.54 2.04 -0.44
CA GLY A 60 -7.80 3.05 -1.19
C GLY A 60 -8.40 4.44 -1.05
N LEU A 61 -9.71 4.60 -1.16
CA LEU A 61 -10.39 5.88 -0.96
C LEU A 61 -10.22 6.39 0.48
N ALA A 62 -10.32 5.50 1.47
CA ALA A 62 -10.08 5.86 2.87
C ALA A 62 -8.63 6.29 3.11
N ALA A 63 -7.65 5.59 2.53
CA ALA A 63 -6.24 5.99 2.58
C ALA A 63 -6.02 7.37 1.93
N THR A 64 -6.56 7.61 0.74
CA THR A 64 -6.45 8.90 0.05
C THR A 64 -7.04 10.04 0.88
N ALA A 65 -8.21 9.83 1.49
CA ALA A 65 -8.82 10.84 2.36
C ALA A 65 -7.95 11.14 3.58
N LEU A 66 -7.37 10.10 4.19
CA LEU A 66 -6.48 10.24 5.33
C LEU A 66 -5.17 10.95 4.96
N GLU A 67 -4.59 10.63 3.81
CA GLU A 67 -3.38 11.28 3.31
C GLU A 67 -3.62 12.75 2.96
N LEU A 68 -4.78 13.10 2.40
CA LEU A 68 -5.17 14.50 2.19
C LEU A 68 -5.19 15.28 3.51
N VAL A 69 -5.69 14.66 4.57
CA VAL A 69 -5.66 15.25 5.91
C VAL A 69 -4.22 15.42 6.39
N LEU A 70 -3.37 14.40 6.25
CA LEU A 70 -1.99 14.42 6.71
C LEU A 70 -1.08 15.37 5.92
N CYS A 71 -1.35 15.58 4.63
CA CYS A 71 -0.62 16.54 3.79
C CYS A 71 -1.02 18.00 4.06
N GLY A 72 -2.12 18.24 4.75
CA GLY A 72 -2.62 19.60 5.01
C GLY A 72 -1.72 20.39 5.96
N SER A 73 -1.35 21.62 5.57
CA SER A 73 -0.52 22.53 6.41
C SER A 73 -1.18 22.86 7.77
N TRP A 74 -2.49 22.80 7.84
CA TRP A 74 -3.26 23.02 9.08
C TRP A 74 -3.03 21.92 10.14
N VAL A 75 -2.63 20.69 9.73
CA VAL A 75 -2.27 19.61 10.65
C VAL A 75 -1.03 19.98 11.45
N GLN A 76 -0.06 20.63 10.81
CA GLN A 76 1.16 21.09 11.47
C GLN A 76 0.91 22.29 12.40
N ALA A 77 -0.13 23.09 12.12
CA ALA A 77 -0.46 24.28 12.89
C ALA A 77 -1.24 24.00 14.18
N SER A 78 -1.93 22.83 14.30
CA SER A 78 -2.71 22.49 15.48
C SER A 78 -2.00 21.41 16.33
N GLY A 79 -1.69 21.73 17.59
CA GLY A 79 -0.97 20.81 18.49
C GLY A 79 -1.65 19.45 18.69
N ALA A 80 -2.99 19.41 18.71
CA ALA A 80 -3.74 18.18 18.85
C ALA A 80 -3.57 17.24 17.63
N PHE A 81 -3.58 17.79 16.42
CA PHE A 81 -3.36 17.01 15.21
C PHE A 81 -1.90 16.57 15.07
N ALA A 82 -0.94 17.41 15.46
CA ALA A 82 0.46 17.02 15.47
C ALA A 82 0.71 15.79 16.37
N ALA A 83 0.07 15.73 17.52
CA ALA A 83 0.15 14.56 18.41
C ALA A 83 -0.54 13.31 17.82
N ALA A 84 -1.60 13.46 17.04
CA ALA A 84 -2.32 12.37 16.41
C ALA A 84 -1.67 11.87 15.09
N ALA A 85 -0.89 12.71 14.42
CA ALA A 85 -0.31 12.41 13.10
C ALA A 85 0.43 11.06 13.01
N PRO A 86 1.27 10.65 13.97
CA PRO A 86 1.93 9.36 13.91
C PRO A 86 0.96 8.17 13.92
N PHE A 87 -0.14 8.27 14.66
CA PHE A 87 -1.17 7.22 14.72
C PHE A 87 -2.01 7.19 13.45
N LEU A 88 -2.33 8.36 12.90
CA LEU A 88 -3.00 8.47 11.60
C LEU A 88 -2.14 7.89 10.48
N ARG A 89 -0.82 8.10 10.53
CA ARG A 89 0.13 7.48 9.59
C ARG A 89 0.11 5.95 9.69
N LEU A 90 0.05 5.39 10.90
CA LEU A 90 -0.09 3.94 11.07
C LEU A 90 -1.42 3.43 10.47
N ALA A 91 -2.51 4.14 10.70
CA ALA A 91 -3.81 3.80 10.10
C ALA A 91 -3.74 3.83 8.56
N ASP A 92 -3.08 4.81 7.96
CA ASP A 92 -2.84 4.90 6.52
C ASP A 92 -2.10 3.66 5.98
N LEU A 93 -1.06 3.21 6.65
CA LEU A 93 -0.32 2.01 6.25
C LEU A 93 -1.19 0.74 6.32
N TRP A 94 -2.08 0.63 7.30
CA TRP A 94 -3.04 -0.48 7.38
C TRP A 94 -4.11 -0.40 6.27
N LEU A 95 -4.58 0.78 5.90
CA LEU A 95 -5.47 0.97 4.77
C LEU A 95 -4.78 0.62 3.44
N LEU A 96 -3.51 1.00 3.27
CA LEU A 96 -2.70 0.61 2.13
C LEU A 96 -2.56 -0.92 2.04
N LEU A 97 -2.31 -1.59 3.15
CA LEU A 97 -2.29 -3.05 3.20
C LEU A 97 -3.66 -3.64 2.83
N GLY A 98 -4.76 -3.04 3.28
CA GLY A 98 -6.12 -3.42 2.91
C GLY A 98 -6.37 -3.30 1.40
N LEU A 99 -5.86 -2.23 0.76
CA LEU A 99 -5.91 -2.07 -0.70
C LEU A 99 -5.13 -3.19 -1.40
N VAL A 100 -3.89 -3.44 -0.96
CA VAL A 100 -3.06 -4.54 -1.48
C VAL A 100 -3.78 -5.88 -1.32
N TRP A 101 -4.32 -6.15 -0.15
CA TRP A 101 -5.07 -7.39 0.15
C TRP A 101 -6.30 -7.56 -0.74
N GLY A 102 -7.08 -6.50 -0.87
CA GLY A 102 -8.31 -6.50 -1.67
C GLY A 102 -8.08 -6.64 -3.17
N SER A 103 -6.90 -6.25 -3.68
CA SER A 103 -6.56 -6.34 -5.12
C SER A 103 -6.01 -7.73 -5.54
N LEU A 104 -5.45 -8.49 -4.62
CA LEU A 104 -4.82 -9.78 -4.94
C LEU A 104 -5.75 -10.87 -5.48
N PRO A 105 -7.03 -10.98 -5.08
CA PRO A 105 -7.96 -11.93 -5.70
C PRO A 105 -8.10 -11.70 -7.20
N ALA A 106 -8.09 -10.44 -7.66
CA ALA A 106 -8.11 -10.10 -9.08
C ALA A 106 -6.86 -10.62 -9.80
N ALA A 107 -5.70 -10.38 -9.23
CA ALA A 107 -4.43 -10.84 -9.80
C ALA A 107 -4.33 -12.37 -9.85
N ARG A 108 -4.82 -13.08 -8.83
CA ARG A 108 -4.85 -14.55 -8.80
C ARG A 108 -5.72 -15.13 -9.92
N ARG A 109 -6.91 -14.55 -10.16
CA ARG A 109 -7.78 -14.97 -11.26
C ARG A 109 -7.17 -14.70 -12.62
N ALA A 110 -6.41 -13.60 -12.75
CA ALA A 110 -5.74 -13.25 -13.98
C ALA A 110 -4.62 -14.24 -14.36
N VAL A 111 -3.82 -14.64 -13.38
CA VAL A 111 -2.61 -15.47 -13.61
C VAL A 111 -2.93 -16.97 -13.58
N ASP A 112 -3.93 -17.40 -12.82
CA ASP A 112 -4.38 -18.80 -12.68
C ASP A 112 -3.23 -19.82 -12.58
N ASN A 113 -2.31 -19.60 -11.61
CA ASN A 113 -1.13 -20.42 -11.40
C ASN A 113 -0.92 -20.70 -9.91
N LEU A 114 -0.73 -21.97 -9.54
CA LEU A 114 -0.57 -22.40 -8.15
C LEU A 114 0.63 -21.73 -7.45
N LYS A 115 1.77 -21.63 -8.15
CA LYS A 115 2.97 -20.96 -7.63
C LYS A 115 2.70 -19.47 -7.36
N TYR A 116 1.97 -18.82 -8.26
CA TYR A 116 1.57 -17.42 -8.09
C TYR A 116 0.62 -17.25 -6.90
N THR A 117 -0.37 -18.13 -6.76
CA THR A 117 -1.29 -18.11 -5.61
C THR A 117 -0.56 -18.32 -4.29
N ARG A 118 0.42 -19.23 -4.25
CA ARG A 118 1.26 -19.44 -3.05
C ARG A 118 2.10 -18.20 -2.74
N SER A 119 2.76 -17.61 -3.76
CA SER A 119 3.58 -16.40 -3.60
C SER A 119 2.76 -15.22 -3.09
N THR A 120 1.55 -15.00 -3.63
CA THR A 120 0.67 -13.92 -3.16
C THR A 120 0.23 -14.12 -1.71
N ARG A 121 -0.08 -15.37 -1.31
CA ARG A 121 -0.44 -15.66 0.08
C ARG A 121 0.73 -15.41 1.04
N MET A 122 1.92 -15.87 0.69
CA MET A 122 3.13 -15.64 1.50
C MET A 122 3.43 -14.15 1.67
N MET A 123 3.36 -13.40 0.57
CA MET A 123 3.54 -11.95 0.61
C MET A 123 2.54 -11.27 1.56
N LEU A 124 1.26 -11.64 1.50
CA LEU A 124 0.23 -11.06 2.37
C LEU A 124 0.50 -11.30 3.86
N VAL A 125 0.86 -12.54 4.20
CA VAL A 125 1.18 -12.88 5.59
C VAL A 125 2.42 -12.10 6.04
N ALA A 126 3.47 -12.05 5.22
CA ALA A 126 4.67 -11.29 5.53
C ALA A 126 4.39 -9.79 5.71
N CYS A 127 3.61 -9.18 4.81
CA CYS A 127 3.20 -7.77 4.95
C CYS A 127 2.42 -7.52 6.24
N GLY A 128 1.46 -8.39 6.57
CA GLY A 128 0.66 -8.25 7.79
C GLY A 128 1.50 -8.35 9.06
N VAL A 129 2.38 -9.36 9.14
CA VAL A 129 3.27 -9.55 10.28
C VAL A 129 4.24 -8.37 10.44
N LEU A 130 4.86 -7.93 9.35
CA LEU A 130 5.82 -6.82 9.40
C LEU A 130 5.15 -5.48 9.71
N LEU A 131 3.95 -5.24 9.19
CA LEU A 131 3.20 -4.03 9.53
C LEU A 131 2.75 -4.04 10.99
N ALA A 132 2.35 -5.20 11.53
CA ALA A 132 2.06 -5.33 12.95
C ALA A 132 3.29 -5.06 13.81
N ALA A 133 4.45 -5.65 13.46
CA ALA A 133 5.72 -5.39 14.14
C ALA A 133 6.12 -3.90 14.06
N HIS A 134 5.99 -3.28 12.88
CA HIS A 134 6.23 -1.84 12.71
C HIS A 134 5.32 -1.01 13.60
N THR A 135 4.02 -1.33 13.67
CA THR A 135 3.05 -0.63 14.51
C THR A 135 3.47 -0.69 15.99
N VAL A 136 3.82 -1.87 16.48
CA VAL A 136 4.28 -2.03 17.87
C VAL A 136 5.57 -1.25 18.14
N LEU A 137 6.56 -1.36 17.26
CA LEU A 137 7.82 -0.64 17.37
C LEU A 137 7.63 0.88 17.31
N ARG A 138 6.74 1.36 16.46
CA ARG A 138 6.44 2.79 16.34
C ARG A 138 5.76 3.33 17.58
N ILE A 139 4.74 2.65 18.09
CA ILE A 139 4.07 3.04 19.35
C ILE A 139 5.07 3.04 20.51
N ALA A 140 5.90 2.01 20.62
CA ALA A 140 6.91 1.93 21.66
C ALA A 140 7.96 3.05 21.54
N SER A 141 8.38 3.42 20.31
CA SER A 141 9.32 4.53 20.09
C SER A 141 8.71 5.89 20.44
N LEU A 142 7.40 6.08 20.24
CA LEU A 142 6.69 7.29 20.65
C LEU A 142 6.57 7.38 22.19
N ALA A 143 6.41 6.24 22.87
CA ALA A 143 6.34 6.18 24.33
C ALA A 143 7.73 6.38 25.01
N ALA A 144 8.81 6.04 24.32
CA ALA A 144 10.18 6.14 24.82
C ALA A 144 11.11 6.84 23.80
N PRO A 145 10.92 8.17 23.55
CA PRO A 145 11.62 8.90 22.49
C PRO A 145 13.15 8.97 22.70
N ALA A 146 13.62 8.87 23.93
CA ALA A 146 15.05 8.84 24.24
C ALA A 146 15.73 7.51 23.87
N ASN A 147 14.96 6.47 23.52
CA ASN A 147 15.50 5.17 23.17
C ASN A 147 15.86 5.10 21.67
N VAL A 148 17.08 5.53 21.33
CA VAL A 148 17.59 5.56 19.96
C VAL A 148 17.55 4.20 19.24
N PRO A 149 17.93 3.06 19.87
CA PRO A 149 17.77 1.74 19.26
C PRO A 149 16.35 1.42 18.81
N LEU A 150 15.35 1.80 19.60
CA LEU A 150 13.95 1.55 19.29
C LEU A 150 13.46 2.38 18.08
N GLY A 151 13.89 3.64 17.98
CA GLY A 151 13.63 4.48 16.80
C GLY A 151 14.24 3.89 15.52
N LYS A 152 15.49 3.42 15.59
CA LYS A 152 16.16 2.76 14.45
C LYS A 152 15.46 1.46 14.05
N ALA A 153 15.00 0.65 15.00
CA ALA A 153 14.26 -0.58 14.72
C ALA A 153 12.91 -0.28 14.05
N SER A 154 12.20 0.76 14.47
CA SER A 154 10.97 1.25 13.82
C SER A 154 11.22 1.65 12.37
N SER A 155 12.25 2.46 12.10
CA SER A 155 12.59 2.87 10.73
C SER A 155 13.03 1.67 9.88
N GLY A 156 13.80 0.75 10.42
CA GLY A 156 14.21 -0.48 9.74
C GLY A 156 13.03 -1.36 9.34
N SER A 157 12.05 -1.51 10.21
CA SER A 157 10.82 -2.29 9.90
C SER A 157 9.99 -1.65 8.78
N PHE A 158 9.98 -0.33 8.68
CA PHE A 158 9.35 0.38 7.56
C PHE A 158 10.06 0.10 6.23
N VAL A 159 11.39 0.11 6.22
CA VAL A 159 12.17 -0.23 5.01
C VAL A 159 11.85 -1.65 4.54
N VAL A 160 11.76 -2.62 5.44
CA VAL A 160 11.39 -4.00 5.08
C VAL A 160 9.98 -4.06 4.51
N PHE A 161 9.03 -3.30 5.07
CA PHE A 161 7.69 -3.19 4.51
C PHE A 161 7.71 -2.61 3.07
N SER A 162 8.55 -1.60 2.81
CA SER A 162 8.73 -1.04 1.46
C SER A 162 9.27 -2.08 0.47
N VAL A 163 10.19 -2.94 0.88
CA VAL A 163 10.67 -4.06 0.05
C VAL A 163 9.54 -5.03 -0.31
N LEU A 164 8.61 -5.28 0.59
CA LEU A 164 7.43 -6.11 0.29
C LEU A 164 6.48 -5.45 -0.71
N LEU A 165 6.37 -4.13 -0.73
CA LEU A 165 5.63 -3.42 -1.78
C LEU A 165 6.28 -3.61 -3.15
N LEU A 166 7.60 -3.70 -3.24
CA LEU A 166 8.28 -4.07 -4.49
C LEU A 166 7.94 -5.51 -4.92
N TRP A 167 7.84 -6.43 -3.97
CA TRP A 167 7.35 -7.79 -4.31
C TRP A 167 5.93 -7.76 -4.86
N TYR A 168 5.04 -6.97 -4.23
CA TYR A 168 3.69 -6.76 -4.75
C TYR A 168 3.71 -6.19 -6.18
N THR A 169 4.60 -5.22 -6.46
CA THR A 169 4.80 -4.67 -7.80
C THR A 169 5.11 -5.77 -8.82
N VAL A 170 6.04 -6.66 -8.52
CA VAL A 170 6.39 -7.80 -9.39
C VAL A 170 5.18 -8.68 -9.67
N LEU A 171 4.34 -8.92 -8.65
CA LEU A 171 3.12 -9.71 -8.81
C LEU A 171 2.10 -9.01 -9.72
N MET A 172 1.95 -7.69 -9.62
CA MET A 172 1.05 -6.90 -10.47
C MET A 172 1.55 -6.84 -11.93
N VAL A 173 2.85 -6.63 -12.14
CA VAL A 173 3.45 -6.66 -13.48
C VAL A 173 3.26 -8.03 -14.14
N LYS A 174 3.39 -9.12 -13.38
CA LYS A 174 3.10 -10.46 -13.91
C LYS A 174 1.64 -10.62 -14.32
N ALA A 175 0.71 -10.13 -13.51
CA ALA A 175 -0.72 -10.16 -13.84
C ALA A 175 -1.03 -9.31 -15.08
N TYR A 176 -0.40 -8.13 -15.21
CA TYR A 176 -0.47 -7.28 -16.39
C TYR A 176 -0.01 -8.02 -17.65
N ASN A 177 1.18 -8.64 -17.63
CA ASN A 177 1.74 -9.34 -18.78
C ASN A 177 0.84 -10.49 -19.23
N VAL A 178 0.31 -11.29 -18.28
CA VAL A 178 -0.60 -12.39 -18.61
C VAL A 178 -1.91 -11.87 -19.23
N GLN A 179 -2.45 -10.77 -18.74
CA GLN A 179 -3.67 -10.17 -19.32
C GLN A 179 -3.41 -9.59 -20.71
N ARG A 180 -2.25 -9.01 -20.96
CA ARG A 180 -1.87 -8.46 -22.26
C ARG A 180 -1.66 -9.55 -23.31
N THR A 181 -1.12 -10.72 -22.93
CA THR A 181 -0.82 -11.82 -23.87
C THR A 181 -2.02 -12.71 -24.19
N LYS A 182 -3.15 -12.55 -23.49
CA LYS A 182 -4.40 -13.27 -23.79
C LYS A 182 -5.15 -12.68 -24.99
N HIS A 183 -4.54 -11.75 -25.70
CA HIS A 183 -5.00 -11.10 -26.94
C HIS A 183 -3.96 -11.16 -28.04
#